data_5cd6634041975a3b5bbe1bf32e689595
#
_entry.id   5cd6634041975a3b5bbe1bf32e689595
#
_cell.length_a   1.000
_cell.length_b   1.000
_cell.length_c   1.000
_cell.angle_alpha   90.00
_cell.angle_beta   90.00
_cell.angle_gamma   90.00
#
_symmetry.space_group_name_H-M   'P 1'
#
loop_
_entity.id
_entity.type
_entity.pdbx_description
1 polymer ?
#
loop_
_entity_poly.entity_id
_entity_poly.type
_entity_poly.pdbx_seq_one_letter_code
_entity_poly.pdbx_strand_id
1 'polypeptide(L)'
;MKVAIVGVSGAVGQEFLRVLDQRNFPMDELVLFGSSRSAGRVYTFRGKQYTVKELKHNDDFKGIDVAFVSAGGGTSKEFEKTITKHGTVMIDNSSAFRMDEDVPLVVPEVNPEDALNRPRGVIANPNCTTIQMVVALKAIENLSHIKRVHVSTYQAASGAGATAMAEDRKSVV
;
A
#
# COMPACT_ATOMS: atom_id res chain seq x y z
N MET A 1 15.10 1.43 -11.58
CA MET A 1 14.02 2.01 -10.76
C MET A 1 14.34 1.80 -9.29
N LYS A 2 14.23 2.86 -8.48
CA LYS A 2 14.44 2.83 -7.04
C LYS A 2 13.10 2.80 -6.32
N VAL A 3 12.90 1.83 -5.45
CA VAL A 3 11.64 1.56 -4.76
C VAL A 3 11.77 1.77 -3.26
N ALA A 4 10.76 2.35 -2.62
CA ALA A 4 10.64 2.41 -1.17
C ALA A 4 9.47 1.58 -0.66
N ILE A 5 9.60 1.03 0.55
CA ILE A 5 8.50 0.48 1.32
C ILE A 5 8.42 1.24 2.64
N VAL A 6 7.27 1.87 2.89
CA VAL A 6 6.98 2.57 4.15
C VAL A 6 6.03 1.70 4.98
N GLY A 7 6.45 1.39 6.21
CA GLY A 7 5.72 0.47 7.08
C GLY A 7 6.13 -1.00 6.88
N VAL A 8 7.37 -1.24 6.47
CA VAL A 8 7.90 -2.58 6.17
C VAL A 8 7.76 -3.58 7.31
N SER A 9 7.75 -3.15 8.56
CA SER A 9 7.62 -4.05 9.74
C SER A 9 6.20 -4.55 9.99
N GLY A 10 5.20 -4.00 9.30
CA GLY A 10 3.81 -4.45 9.37
C GLY A 10 3.54 -5.68 8.50
N ALA A 11 2.39 -6.33 8.70
CA ALA A 11 2.00 -7.52 7.94
C ALA A 11 1.99 -7.25 6.42
N VAL A 12 1.37 -6.14 5.98
CA VAL A 12 1.33 -5.75 4.57
C VAL A 12 2.71 -5.37 4.04
N GLY A 13 3.55 -4.71 4.86
CA GLY A 13 4.92 -4.37 4.47
C GLY A 13 5.78 -5.61 4.18
N GLN A 14 5.61 -6.67 4.97
CA GLN A 14 6.25 -7.97 4.73
C GLN A 14 5.71 -8.63 3.46
N GLU A 15 4.41 -8.49 3.23
CA GLU A 15 3.76 -9.02 2.03
C GLU A 15 4.24 -8.28 0.77
N PHE A 16 4.50 -6.98 0.83
CA PHE A 16 5.14 -6.26 -0.28
C PHE A 16 6.48 -6.89 -0.64
N LEU A 17 7.35 -7.16 0.32
CA LEU A 17 8.63 -7.82 0.03
C LEU A 17 8.41 -9.18 -0.65
N ARG A 18 7.49 -10.00 -0.12
CA ARG A 18 7.20 -11.33 -0.66
C ARG A 18 6.68 -11.26 -2.10
N VAL A 19 5.73 -10.38 -2.38
CA VAL A 19 5.09 -10.26 -3.70
C VAL A 19 6.05 -9.64 -4.73
N LEU A 20 6.81 -8.62 -4.35
CA LEU A 20 7.81 -8.00 -5.22
C LEU A 20 8.89 -9.01 -5.64
N ASP A 21 9.27 -9.93 -4.74
CA ASP A 21 10.19 -11.02 -5.04
C ASP A 21 9.56 -12.05 -5.98
N GLN A 22 8.40 -12.59 -5.61
CA GLN A 22 7.67 -13.58 -6.42
C GLN A 22 7.38 -13.10 -7.84
N ARG A 23 7.08 -11.82 -8.02
CA ARG A 23 6.80 -11.23 -9.32
C ARG A 23 8.06 -10.77 -10.06
N ASN A 24 9.23 -11.02 -9.49
CA ASN A 24 10.49 -10.52 -10.03
C ASN A 24 10.39 -9.04 -10.45
N PHE A 25 9.76 -8.23 -9.57
CA PHE A 25 9.48 -6.82 -9.85
C PHE A 25 10.78 -6.09 -10.25
N PRO A 26 10.79 -5.35 -11.38
CA PRO A 26 12.00 -4.70 -11.89
C PRO A 26 12.38 -3.51 -11.02
N MET A 27 13.42 -3.68 -10.18
CA MET A 27 13.99 -2.62 -9.36
C MET A 27 15.51 -2.79 -9.24
N ASP A 28 16.23 -1.68 -9.15
CA ASP A 28 17.67 -1.63 -8.95
C ASP A 28 18.03 -1.45 -7.49
N GLU A 29 17.23 -0.64 -6.78
CA GLU A 29 17.44 -0.32 -5.37
C GLU A 29 16.13 -0.44 -4.58
N LEU A 30 16.26 -0.88 -3.32
CA LEU A 30 15.19 -0.93 -2.34
C LEU A 30 15.58 -0.11 -1.11
N VAL A 31 14.66 0.71 -0.61
CA VAL A 31 14.81 1.45 0.65
C VAL A 31 13.64 1.11 1.57
N LEU A 32 13.94 0.79 2.81
CA LEU A 32 12.93 0.40 3.80
C LEU A 32 12.76 1.52 4.84
N PHE A 33 11.51 1.91 5.08
CA PHE A 33 11.17 2.92 6.07
C PHE A 33 10.18 2.36 7.10
N GLY A 34 10.31 2.84 8.33
CA GLY A 34 9.41 2.49 9.43
C GLY A 34 9.42 3.54 10.53
N SER A 35 8.69 3.27 11.61
CA SER A 35 8.71 4.13 12.80
C SER A 35 10.05 4.03 13.53
N SER A 36 10.29 4.95 14.49
CA SER A 36 11.45 4.90 15.38
C SER A 36 11.64 3.55 16.08
N ARG A 37 10.54 2.85 16.40
CA ARG A 37 10.56 1.51 17.03
C ARG A 37 11.08 0.41 16.11
N SER A 38 10.98 0.59 14.80
CA SER A 38 11.42 -0.40 13.80
C SER A 38 12.71 0.01 13.07
N ALA A 39 13.15 1.24 13.23
CA ALA A 39 14.42 1.72 12.70
C ALA A 39 15.58 0.86 13.20
N GLY A 40 16.54 0.58 12.32
CA GLY A 40 17.68 -0.30 12.58
C GLY A 40 17.41 -1.79 12.42
N ARG A 41 16.15 -2.24 12.29
CA ARG A 41 15.86 -3.64 11.95
C ARG A 41 16.40 -3.96 10.55
N VAL A 42 16.81 -5.19 10.36
CA VAL A 42 17.37 -5.68 9.09
C VAL A 42 16.42 -6.71 8.49
N TYR A 43 16.11 -6.55 7.22
CA TYR A 43 15.36 -7.52 6.43
C TYR A 43 16.19 -8.01 5.26
N THR A 44 16.09 -9.30 4.94
CA THR A 44 16.73 -9.89 3.76
C THR A 44 15.75 -9.90 2.60
N PHE A 45 16.17 -9.37 1.46
CA PHE A 45 15.40 -9.38 0.21
C PHE A 45 16.34 -9.72 -0.95
N ARG A 46 16.01 -10.73 -1.74
CA ARG A 46 16.84 -11.22 -2.85
C ARG A 46 18.32 -11.43 -2.46
N GLY A 47 18.56 -12.03 -1.29
CA GLY A 47 19.89 -12.32 -0.78
C GLY A 47 20.71 -11.12 -0.26
N LYS A 48 20.15 -9.90 -0.29
CA LYS A 48 20.78 -8.69 0.26
C LYS A 48 20.08 -8.26 1.56
N GLN A 49 20.86 -7.67 2.46
CA GLN A 49 20.36 -7.10 3.70
C GLN A 49 20.01 -5.62 3.52
N TYR A 50 18.86 -5.23 4.05
CA TYR A 50 18.34 -3.86 4.02
C TYR A 50 18.00 -3.42 5.43
N THR A 51 18.61 -2.33 5.88
CA THR A 51 18.30 -1.74 7.19
C THR A 51 17.15 -0.77 7.08
N VAL A 52 16.19 -0.88 7.99
CA VAL A 52 15.04 0.03 8.06
C VAL A 52 15.51 1.40 8.52
N LYS A 53 15.23 2.43 7.74
CA LYS A 53 15.39 3.83 8.11
C LYS A 53 14.17 4.33 8.88
N GLU A 54 14.39 5.24 9.81
CA GLU A 54 13.29 5.95 10.43
C GLU A 54 12.64 6.91 9.43
N LEU A 55 11.31 6.86 9.31
CA LEU A 55 10.56 7.80 8.48
C LEU A 55 10.57 9.18 9.13
N LYS A 56 11.13 10.17 8.43
CA LYS A 56 11.29 11.56 8.90
C LYS A 56 10.97 12.55 7.80
N HIS A 57 10.66 13.78 8.19
CA HIS A 57 10.52 14.90 7.25
C HIS A 57 11.91 15.39 6.81
N ASN A 58 12.43 14.75 5.78
CA ASN A 58 13.74 15.03 5.19
C ASN A 58 13.72 14.75 3.67
N ASP A 59 14.88 14.68 3.05
CA ASP A 59 15.03 14.44 1.61
C ASP A 59 15.36 12.98 1.25
N ASP A 60 15.10 12.02 2.13
CA ASP A 60 15.40 10.59 1.90
C ASP A 60 14.63 9.99 0.70
N PHE A 61 13.54 10.63 0.27
CA PHE A 61 12.78 10.22 -0.93
C PHE A 61 13.33 10.79 -2.24
N LYS A 62 14.37 11.62 -2.19
CA LYS A 62 15.01 12.13 -3.40
C LYS A 62 15.59 10.98 -4.24
N GLY A 63 15.14 10.92 -5.50
CA GLY A 63 15.57 9.88 -6.45
C GLY A 63 14.90 8.52 -6.23
N ILE A 64 13.87 8.42 -5.38
CA ILE A 64 12.98 7.26 -5.30
C ILE A 64 11.87 7.44 -6.33
N ASP A 65 11.66 6.43 -7.17
CA ASP A 65 10.63 6.46 -8.22
C ASP A 65 9.25 6.14 -7.68
N VAL A 66 9.16 5.09 -6.85
CA VAL A 66 7.88 4.57 -6.29
C VAL A 66 8.03 4.26 -4.82
N ALA A 67 7.03 4.63 -4.02
CA ALA A 67 6.91 4.28 -2.61
C ALA A 67 5.61 3.52 -2.34
N PHE A 68 5.71 2.26 -1.93
CA PHE A 68 4.59 1.48 -1.39
C PHE A 68 4.40 1.82 0.08
N VAL A 69 3.22 2.35 0.44
CA VAL A 69 2.96 2.86 1.78
C VAL A 69 1.87 2.04 2.47
N SER A 70 2.19 1.48 3.62
CA SER A 70 1.25 0.77 4.50
C SER A 70 1.62 1.01 5.97
N ALA A 71 1.46 2.24 6.42
CA ALA A 71 1.84 2.68 7.76
C ALA A 71 0.66 3.28 8.56
N GLY A 72 -0.57 3.10 8.05
CA GLY A 72 -1.80 3.67 8.60
C GLY A 72 -2.11 5.07 8.07
N GLY A 73 -3.40 5.43 8.08
CA GLY A 73 -3.90 6.66 7.45
C GLY A 73 -3.31 7.95 8.02
N GLY A 74 -3.07 7.99 9.33
CA GLY A 74 -2.42 9.14 9.97
C GLY A 74 -1.02 9.39 9.41
N THR A 75 -0.19 8.36 9.37
CA THR A 75 1.17 8.44 8.81
C THR A 75 1.14 8.77 7.31
N SER A 76 0.21 8.17 6.55
CA SER A 76 0.08 8.47 5.13
C SER A 76 -0.21 9.95 4.88
N LYS A 77 -1.15 10.55 5.62
CA LYS A 77 -1.46 11.98 5.53
C LYS A 77 -0.31 12.87 5.96
N GLU A 78 0.34 12.53 7.06
CA GLU A 78 1.47 13.29 7.62
C GLU A 78 2.65 13.35 6.64
N PHE A 79 2.98 12.22 6.01
CA PHE A 79 4.18 12.10 5.19
C PHE A 79 3.94 12.22 3.68
N GLU A 80 2.71 12.39 3.22
CA GLU A 80 2.38 12.54 1.80
C GLU A 80 3.31 13.51 1.08
N LYS A 81 3.37 14.76 1.56
CA LYS A 81 4.20 15.81 0.95
C LYS A 81 5.69 15.50 1.01
N THR A 82 6.14 14.84 2.06
CA THR A 82 7.54 14.43 2.20
C THR A 82 7.90 13.36 1.17
N ILE A 83 7.01 12.40 0.95
CA ILE A 83 7.21 11.30 0.00
C ILE A 83 7.16 11.82 -1.44
N THR A 84 6.17 12.65 -1.77
CA THR A 84 5.93 13.08 -3.16
C THR A 84 6.75 14.30 -3.59
N LYS A 85 7.36 15.02 -2.66
CA LYS A 85 8.10 16.29 -2.86
C LYS A 85 9.09 16.27 -4.04
N HIS A 86 9.74 15.14 -4.27
CA HIS A 86 10.76 15.00 -5.29
C HIS A 86 10.31 14.18 -6.51
N GLY A 87 8.98 14.03 -6.69
CA GLY A 87 8.40 13.30 -7.83
C GLY A 87 8.21 11.80 -7.59
N THR A 88 8.45 11.30 -6.37
CA THR A 88 8.15 9.91 -6.00
C THR A 88 6.64 9.67 -6.12
N VAL A 89 6.25 8.61 -6.82
CA VAL A 89 4.85 8.16 -6.85
C VAL A 89 4.55 7.39 -5.58
N MET A 90 3.62 7.87 -4.78
CA MET A 90 3.15 7.22 -3.56
C MET A 90 1.96 6.31 -3.87
N ILE A 91 2.09 5.01 -3.64
CA ILE A 91 0.99 4.04 -3.70
C ILE A 91 0.57 3.73 -2.27
N ASP A 92 -0.57 4.29 -1.86
CA ASP A 92 -1.05 4.21 -0.48
C ASP A 92 -2.08 3.11 -0.27
N ASN A 93 -1.79 2.20 0.66
CA ASN A 93 -2.68 1.10 1.04
C ASN A 93 -3.63 1.45 2.19
N SER A 94 -3.54 2.65 2.75
CA SER A 94 -4.46 3.09 3.80
C SER A 94 -5.78 3.60 3.23
N SER A 95 -6.70 3.97 4.11
CA SER A 95 -7.96 4.63 3.71
C SER A 95 -7.83 6.16 3.59
N ALA A 96 -6.62 6.71 3.76
CA ALA A 96 -6.40 8.14 3.93
C ALA A 96 -6.90 9.01 2.78
N PHE A 97 -6.71 8.52 1.55
CA PHE A 97 -6.93 9.30 0.33
C PHE A 97 -8.03 8.74 -0.59
N ARG A 98 -8.68 7.65 -0.18
CA ARG A 98 -9.65 6.94 -1.05
C ARG A 98 -10.84 7.77 -1.49
N MET A 99 -11.19 8.80 -0.73
CA MET A 99 -12.32 9.68 -1.00
C MET A 99 -11.89 11.08 -1.47
N ASP A 100 -10.60 11.30 -1.69
CA ASP A 100 -10.08 12.58 -2.15
C ASP A 100 -10.24 12.65 -3.68
N GLU A 101 -10.92 13.66 -4.19
CA GLU A 101 -11.24 13.83 -5.62
C GLU A 101 -9.99 13.98 -6.51
N ASP A 102 -8.91 14.48 -5.94
CA ASP A 102 -7.62 14.70 -6.61
C ASP A 102 -6.63 13.55 -6.43
N VAL A 103 -7.10 12.39 -5.91
CA VAL A 103 -6.31 11.17 -5.78
C VAL A 103 -7.03 10.00 -6.46
N PRO A 104 -6.45 9.39 -7.51
CA PRO A 104 -7.08 8.26 -8.17
C PRO A 104 -7.14 7.04 -7.27
N LEU A 105 -8.31 6.42 -7.20
CA LEU A 105 -8.57 5.15 -6.54
C LEU A 105 -8.50 4.04 -7.58
N VAL A 106 -7.43 3.24 -7.58
CA VAL A 106 -7.08 2.37 -8.72
C VAL A 106 -7.11 0.89 -8.37
N VAL A 107 -7.78 0.13 -9.22
CA VAL A 107 -7.63 -1.33 -9.34
C VAL A 107 -7.12 -1.60 -10.76
N PRO A 108 -5.86 -2.08 -10.94
CA PRO A 108 -5.23 -2.18 -12.27
C PRO A 108 -6.02 -2.99 -13.30
N GLU A 109 -6.79 -4.00 -12.86
CA GLU A 109 -7.63 -4.83 -13.74
C GLU A 109 -8.95 -4.14 -14.13
N VAL A 110 -9.28 -2.99 -13.52
CA VAL A 110 -10.57 -2.31 -13.70
C VAL A 110 -10.40 -0.95 -14.36
N ASN A 111 -9.48 -0.14 -13.85
CA ASN A 111 -9.27 1.25 -14.26
C ASN A 111 -7.79 1.69 -14.21
N PRO A 112 -6.86 0.96 -14.90
CA PRO A 112 -5.43 1.26 -14.84
C PRO A 112 -5.06 2.67 -15.35
N GLU A 113 -5.83 3.21 -16.29
CA GLU A 113 -5.63 4.52 -16.88
C GLU A 113 -5.76 5.67 -15.87
N ASP A 114 -6.58 5.51 -14.85
CA ASP A 114 -6.76 6.53 -13.80
C ASP A 114 -5.46 6.79 -13.03
N ALA A 115 -4.56 5.81 -12.96
CA ALA A 115 -3.24 5.98 -12.35
C ALA A 115 -2.37 7.03 -13.04
N LEU A 116 -2.66 7.39 -14.28
CA LEU A 116 -1.92 8.41 -15.02
C LEU A 116 -2.29 9.83 -14.58
N ASN A 117 -3.52 10.03 -14.09
CA ASN A 117 -4.00 11.32 -13.57
C ASN A 117 -3.86 11.36 -12.05
N ARG A 118 -2.68 11.69 -11.56
CA ARG A 118 -2.34 11.76 -10.13
C ARG A 118 -1.69 13.10 -9.75
N PRO A 119 -2.44 14.20 -9.73
CA PRO A 119 -1.88 15.55 -9.55
C PRO A 119 -1.10 15.71 -8.24
N ARG A 120 -1.43 14.95 -7.20
CA ARG A 120 -0.70 14.93 -5.91
C ARG A 120 0.47 13.94 -5.89
N GLY A 121 0.71 13.17 -6.96
CA GLY A 121 1.71 12.10 -6.94
C GLY A 121 1.29 10.88 -6.12
N VAL A 122 0.03 10.80 -5.69
CA VAL A 122 -0.53 9.71 -4.88
C VAL A 122 -1.49 8.87 -5.71
N ILE A 123 -1.46 7.55 -5.51
CA ILE A 123 -2.44 6.58 -5.98
C ILE A 123 -2.99 5.87 -4.74
N ALA A 124 -4.30 5.91 -4.55
CA ALA A 124 -4.95 5.18 -3.48
C ALA A 124 -5.28 3.75 -3.90
N ASN A 125 -4.89 2.79 -3.04
CA ASN A 125 -5.27 1.40 -3.19
C ASN A 125 -6.59 1.15 -2.45
N PRO A 126 -7.63 0.57 -3.08
CA PRO A 126 -8.92 0.35 -2.44
C PRO A 126 -8.87 -0.65 -1.27
N ASN A 127 -10.02 -0.83 -0.64
CA ASN A 127 -10.17 -1.87 0.39
C ASN A 127 -9.97 -3.26 -0.23
N CYS A 128 -9.28 -4.15 0.51
CA CYS A 128 -8.88 -5.48 0.04
C CYS A 128 -10.05 -6.35 -0.43
N THR A 129 -11.19 -6.34 0.29
CA THR A 129 -12.39 -7.09 -0.12
C THR A 129 -13.07 -6.47 -1.33
N THR A 130 -13.03 -5.13 -1.45
CA THR A 130 -13.55 -4.41 -2.61
C THR A 130 -12.76 -4.73 -3.87
N ILE A 131 -11.42 -4.76 -3.80
CA ILE A 131 -10.57 -5.08 -4.96
C ILE A 131 -10.97 -6.44 -5.57
N GLN A 132 -11.04 -7.49 -4.74
CA GLN A 132 -11.41 -8.83 -5.19
C GLN A 132 -12.79 -8.86 -5.85
N MET A 133 -13.75 -8.16 -5.27
CA MET A 133 -15.12 -8.07 -5.78
C MET A 133 -15.17 -7.35 -7.13
N VAL A 134 -14.56 -6.18 -7.26
CA VAL A 134 -14.68 -5.36 -8.48
C VAL A 134 -13.95 -5.98 -9.67
N VAL A 135 -12.88 -6.74 -9.45
CA VAL A 135 -12.21 -7.50 -10.50
C VAL A 135 -13.16 -8.55 -11.09
N ALA A 136 -13.89 -9.30 -10.26
CA ALA A 136 -14.89 -10.25 -10.71
C ALA A 136 -16.08 -9.56 -11.40
N LEU A 137 -16.57 -8.47 -10.81
CA LEU A 137 -17.69 -7.69 -11.36
C LEU A 137 -17.34 -7.04 -12.71
N LYS A 138 -16.09 -6.62 -12.91
CA LYS A 138 -15.64 -6.05 -14.19
C LYS A 138 -15.81 -7.03 -15.35
N ALA A 139 -15.53 -8.30 -15.14
CA ALA A 139 -15.75 -9.33 -16.17
C ALA A 139 -17.24 -9.45 -16.53
N ILE A 140 -18.13 -9.36 -15.56
CA ILE A 140 -19.60 -9.37 -15.79
C ILE A 140 -20.05 -8.08 -16.48
N GLU A 141 -19.60 -6.93 -16.01
CA GLU A 141 -19.94 -5.61 -16.56
C GLU A 141 -19.57 -5.50 -18.05
N ASN A 142 -18.47 -6.12 -18.47
CA ASN A 142 -18.06 -6.14 -19.87
C ASN A 142 -19.02 -6.95 -20.77
N LEU A 143 -19.79 -7.87 -20.20
CA LEU A 143 -20.76 -8.69 -20.92
C LEU A 143 -22.18 -8.18 -20.80
N SER A 144 -22.54 -7.65 -19.62
CA SER A 144 -23.89 -7.19 -19.31
C SER A 144 -23.84 -6.17 -18.16
N HIS A 145 -24.48 -5.02 -18.39
CA HIS A 145 -24.50 -3.92 -17.41
C HIS A 145 -25.10 -4.34 -16.08
N ILE A 146 -24.34 -4.14 -14.99
CA ILE A 146 -24.73 -4.47 -13.63
C ILE A 146 -25.60 -3.34 -13.08
N LYS A 147 -26.87 -3.65 -12.75
CA LYS A 147 -27.81 -2.68 -12.17
C LYS A 147 -27.72 -2.58 -10.65
N ARG A 148 -27.38 -3.67 -9.99
CA ARG A 148 -27.31 -3.73 -8.52
C ARG A 148 -26.40 -4.85 -8.05
N VAL A 149 -25.68 -4.60 -6.95
CA VAL A 149 -24.86 -5.60 -6.25
C VAL A 149 -25.36 -5.70 -4.81
N HIS A 150 -25.62 -6.91 -4.35
CA HIS A 150 -25.80 -7.24 -2.94
C HIS A 150 -24.63 -8.10 -2.50
N VAL A 151 -23.92 -7.69 -1.45
CA VAL A 151 -22.71 -8.39 -0.99
C VAL A 151 -22.75 -8.58 0.52
N SER A 152 -22.33 -9.75 0.96
CA SER A 152 -22.01 -10.05 2.36
C SER A 152 -20.60 -10.61 2.43
N THR A 153 -19.80 -10.10 3.37
CA THR A 153 -18.38 -10.44 3.46
C THR A 153 -18.03 -11.02 4.83
N TYR A 154 -17.09 -11.95 4.82
CA TYR A 154 -16.39 -12.43 6.01
C TYR A 154 -14.94 -12.02 5.90
N GLN A 155 -14.43 -11.32 6.89
CA GLN A 155 -13.06 -10.77 6.85
C GLN A 155 -12.29 -11.18 8.11
N ALA A 156 -11.03 -11.58 7.90
CA ALA A 156 -10.13 -11.87 9.01
C ALA A 156 -9.77 -10.59 9.78
N ALA A 157 -9.63 -10.68 11.09
CA ALA A 157 -9.25 -9.58 11.98
C ALA A 157 -7.88 -8.96 11.62
N SER A 158 -7.00 -9.71 10.95
CA SER A 158 -5.68 -9.25 10.50
C SER A 158 -5.72 -8.01 9.59
N GLY A 159 -6.81 -7.81 8.84
CA GLY A 159 -7.00 -6.62 8.00
C GLY A 159 -7.10 -5.31 8.77
N ALA A 160 -7.51 -5.37 10.05
CA ALA A 160 -7.58 -4.22 10.95
C ALA A 160 -6.30 -4.03 11.81
N GLY A 161 -5.26 -4.85 11.57
CA GLY A 161 -3.94 -4.71 12.18
C GLY A 161 -3.74 -5.52 13.47
N ALA A 162 -2.57 -5.35 14.08
CA ALA A 162 -2.14 -6.17 15.22
C ALA A 162 -3.05 -6.04 16.46
N THR A 163 -3.63 -4.87 16.69
CA THR A 163 -4.54 -4.63 17.81
C THR A 163 -5.81 -5.46 17.67
N ALA A 164 -6.43 -5.46 16.50
CA ALA A 164 -7.62 -6.27 16.24
C ALA A 164 -7.34 -7.76 16.32
N MET A 165 -6.19 -8.24 15.85
CA MET A 165 -5.77 -9.64 16.03
C MET A 165 -5.59 -10.01 17.51
N ALA A 166 -5.11 -9.08 18.34
CA ALA A 166 -4.95 -9.31 19.76
C ALA A 166 -6.30 -9.34 20.50
N GLU A 167 -7.26 -8.52 20.08
CA GLU A 167 -8.63 -8.52 20.61
C GLU A 167 -9.39 -9.78 20.21
N ASP A 168 -9.29 -10.19 18.95
CA ASP A 168 -9.90 -11.42 18.44
C ASP A 168 -9.43 -12.66 19.23
N ARG A 169 -8.13 -12.75 19.52
CA ARG A 169 -7.58 -13.82 20.37
C ARG A 169 -8.13 -13.81 21.80
N LYS A 170 -8.45 -12.65 22.37
CA LYS A 170 -9.04 -12.55 23.72
C LYS A 170 -10.49 -12.96 23.76
N SER A 171 -11.23 -12.84 22.66
CA SER A 171 -12.64 -13.21 22.58
C SER A 171 -12.86 -14.72 22.41
N VAL A 172 -11.81 -15.50 22.18
CA VAL A 172 -11.87 -16.95 21.95
C VAL A 172 -11.44 -17.77 23.18
N VAL A 173 -11.10 -17.11 24.31
CA VAL A 173 -10.68 -17.77 25.56
C VAL A 173 -11.78 -17.76 26.61
#